data_6bc020a7a015bd53223952bbd58c4b53
#
_entry.id   6bc020a7a015bd53223952bbd58c4b53
#
_cell.length_a   1.000
_cell.length_b   1.000
_cell.length_c   1.000
_cell.angle_alpha   90.00
_cell.angle_beta   90.00
_cell.angle_gamma   90.00
#
_symmetry.space_group_name_H-M   'P 1'
#
loop_
_entity.id
_entity.type
_entity.pdbx_description
1 polymer ?
#
loop_
_entity_poly.entity_id
_entity_poly.type
_entity_poly.pdbx_seq_one_letter_code
_entity_poly.pdbx_strand_id
1 'polypeptide(L)'
;MKALRASLLYFKEQQAVFEQDGLLVIGPDHQGRQVVQAIGSYQNSYQRLNANHPGLAIEHLPGRIIAPGFVDMHIHYPQLDVIGSPADGLLPWLENYTFPEEKRFVAPDYCGQAASFFIAELLRNGVTTALTFATSHVESVNALFAEAQKNGLRLITGKCLMDQNVPDGVRDDTEQSLVDSEALIQKWHGVGRLGYAITPRFVCSCTEAQLRGAGALAARYPDVWVQSHVAENFDEIAWVKQLYPASRSYLSVYEQFGLLRPKAVMHTAFTLTMTTAP
;
A
#
# COMPACT_ATOMS: atom_id res chain seq x y z
N MET A 1 4.53 -26.36 13.17
CA MET A 1 3.93 -25.48 14.18
C MET A 1 5.03 -24.81 14.99
N LYS A 2 4.79 -23.57 15.44
CA LYS A 2 5.69 -22.81 16.31
C LYS A 2 4.87 -22.28 17.50
N ALA A 3 5.39 -22.43 18.72
CA ALA A 3 4.78 -21.91 19.93
C ALA A 3 5.74 -20.91 20.60
N LEU A 4 5.24 -19.70 20.88
CA LEU A 4 6.01 -18.59 21.44
C LEU A 4 5.37 -18.15 22.76
N ARG A 5 6.17 -18.02 23.83
CA ARG A 5 5.77 -17.46 25.11
C ARG A 5 6.44 -16.10 25.30
N ALA A 6 5.64 -15.06 25.44
CA ALA A 6 6.08 -13.67 25.64
C ALA A 6 4.93 -12.85 26.23
N SER A 7 5.14 -11.56 26.51
CA SER A 7 4.00 -10.66 26.61
C SER A 7 3.33 -10.50 25.25
N LEU A 8 2.00 -10.52 25.21
CA LEU A 8 1.24 -10.41 23.98
C LEU A 8 0.36 -9.17 23.99
N LEU A 9 0.37 -8.43 22.89
CA LEU A 9 -0.63 -7.39 22.59
C LEU A 9 -1.39 -7.83 21.33
N TYR A 10 -2.70 -7.97 21.43
CA TYR A 10 -3.54 -8.35 20.28
C TYR A 10 -4.94 -7.75 20.40
N PHE A 11 -5.76 -7.90 19.37
CA PHE A 11 -7.12 -7.38 19.37
C PHE A 11 -8.11 -8.55 19.35
N LYS A 12 -9.12 -8.46 20.22
CA LYS A 12 -10.27 -9.36 20.23
C LYS A 12 -11.53 -8.53 20.28
N GLU A 13 -12.46 -8.75 19.33
CA GLU A 13 -13.74 -8.01 19.26
C GLU A 13 -13.54 -6.49 19.31
N GLN A 14 -12.54 -5.98 18.56
CA GLN A 14 -12.14 -4.57 18.48
C GLN A 14 -11.53 -3.98 19.76
N GLN A 15 -11.30 -4.78 20.80
CA GLN A 15 -10.64 -4.36 22.02
C GLN A 15 -9.20 -4.82 22.05
N ALA A 16 -8.30 -3.95 22.52
CA ALA A 16 -6.92 -4.32 22.78
C ALA A 16 -6.84 -5.23 24.03
N VAL A 17 -6.13 -6.33 23.88
CA VAL A 17 -5.87 -7.29 24.98
C VAL A 17 -4.37 -7.33 25.21
N PHE A 18 -3.94 -7.16 26.45
CA PHE A 18 -2.55 -7.33 26.85
C PHE A 18 -2.44 -8.50 27.83
N GLU A 19 -1.63 -9.50 27.47
CA GLU A 19 -1.28 -10.64 28.32
C GLU A 19 0.19 -10.51 28.75
N GLN A 20 0.44 -10.34 30.02
CA GLN A 20 1.81 -10.21 30.54
C GLN A 20 2.63 -11.48 30.31
N ASP A 21 2.00 -12.64 30.45
CA ASP A 21 2.56 -13.96 30.18
C ASP A 21 1.62 -14.70 29.25
N GLY A 22 1.86 -14.56 27.95
CA GLY A 22 1.02 -15.07 26.89
C GLY A 22 1.64 -16.22 26.11
N LEU A 23 0.80 -16.98 25.43
CA LEU A 23 1.16 -18.03 24.50
C LEU A 23 0.55 -17.74 23.13
N LEU A 24 1.40 -17.69 22.11
CA LEU A 24 1.03 -17.60 20.70
C LEU A 24 1.44 -18.89 19.99
N VAL A 25 0.48 -19.54 19.34
CA VAL A 25 0.73 -20.74 18.53
C VAL A 25 0.43 -20.45 17.08
N ILE A 26 1.41 -20.71 16.21
CA ILE A 26 1.33 -20.52 14.76
C ILE A 26 1.47 -21.88 14.09
N GLY A 27 0.62 -22.16 13.13
CA GLY A 27 0.66 -23.40 12.38
C GLY A 27 -0.12 -23.31 11.06
N PRO A 28 0.00 -24.34 10.21
CA PRO A 28 -0.70 -24.35 8.93
C PRO A 28 -2.20 -24.54 9.12
N ASP A 29 -3.01 -23.85 8.30
CA ASP A 29 -4.43 -24.17 8.11
C ASP A 29 -4.58 -25.35 7.12
N HIS A 30 -5.82 -25.67 6.77
CA HIS A 30 -6.16 -26.74 5.82
C HIS A 30 -5.63 -26.49 4.39
N GLN A 31 -5.21 -25.26 4.07
CA GLN A 31 -4.60 -24.87 2.80
C GLN A 31 -3.07 -24.72 2.90
N GLY A 32 -2.46 -25.08 4.05
CA GLY A 32 -1.03 -24.95 4.30
C GLY A 32 -0.55 -23.55 4.63
N ARG A 33 -1.45 -22.56 4.79
CA ARG A 33 -1.08 -21.18 5.14
C ARG A 33 -0.80 -21.09 6.63
N GLN A 34 0.29 -20.39 7.01
CA GLN A 34 0.60 -20.13 8.40
C GLN A 34 -0.41 -19.14 9.01
N VAL A 35 -1.13 -19.58 10.03
CA VAL A 35 -2.14 -18.81 10.73
C VAL A 35 -1.97 -18.91 12.25
N VAL A 36 -2.54 -17.97 12.99
CA VAL A 36 -2.62 -18.07 14.45
C VAL A 36 -3.62 -19.17 14.80
N GLN A 37 -3.13 -20.25 15.40
CA GLN A 37 -3.93 -21.39 15.87
C GLN A 37 -4.49 -21.16 17.28
N ALA A 38 -3.70 -20.50 18.13
CA ALA A 38 -4.12 -20.11 19.46
C ALA A 38 -3.36 -18.87 19.94
N ILE A 39 -4.04 -18.02 20.70
CA ILE A 39 -3.49 -16.84 21.38
C ILE A 39 -4.22 -16.63 22.68
N GLY A 40 -3.50 -16.27 23.75
CA GLY A 40 -4.07 -15.98 25.07
C GLY A 40 -3.06 -16.13 26.19
N SER A 41 -3.54 -16.14 27.46
CA SER A 41 -2.65 -16.34 28.61
C SER A 41 -1.96 -17.70 28.56
N TYR A 42 -0.69 -17.73 28.96
CA TYR A 42 0.10 -18.99 28.99
C TYR A 42 -0.58 -20.05 29.85
N GLN A 43 -1.00 -19.68 31.05
CA GLN A 43 -1.60 -20.58 32.01
C GLN A 43 -2.82 -21.34 31.44
N ASN A 44 -3.71 -20.61 30.76
CA ASN A 44 -4.93 -21.20 30.20
C ASN A 44 -4.70 -21.94 28.87
N SER A 45 -3.72 -21.50 28.09
CA SER A 45 -3.47 -22.01 26.75
C SER A 45 -2.53 -23.22 26.71
N TYR A 46 -1.62 -23.34 27.68
CA TYR A 46 -0.61 -24.40 27.74
C TYR A 46 -1.21 -25.79 27.84
N GLN A 47 -2.16 -25.99 28.77
CA GLN A 47 -2.77 -27.31 28.97
C GLN A 47 -3.45 -27.79 27.70
N ARG A 48 -4.17 -26.91 27.02
CA ARG A 48 -4.85 -27.21 25.75
C ARG A 48 -3.85 -27.49 24.62
N LEU A 49 -2.77 -26.71 24.56
CA LEU A 49 -1.69 -26.93 23.58
C LEU A 49 -1.04 -28.30 23.79
N ASN A 50 -0.65 -28.62 25.01
CA ASN A 50 0.04 -29.86 25.34
C ASN A 50 -0.85 -31.10 25.13
N ALA A 51 -2.17 -30.99 25.36
CA ALA A 51 -3.12 -32.07 25.07
C ALA A 51 -3.25 -32.33 23.57
N ASN A 52 -3.25 -31.31 22.73
CA ASN A 52 -3.42 -31.43 21.27
C ASN A 52 -2.10 -31.68 20.54
N HIS A 53 -0.99 -31.20 21.10
CA HIS A 53 0.36 -31.29 20.50
C HIS A 53 1.40 -31.62 21.58
N PRO A 54 1.40 -32.86 22.10
CA PRO A 54 2.32 -33.26 23.15
C PRO A 54 3.77 -33.14 22.66
N GLY A 55 4.61 -32.49 23.48
CA GLY A 55 6.03 -32.30 23.18
C GLY A 55 6.37 -31.16 22.20
N LEU A 56 5.41 -30.32 21.81
CA LEU A 56 5.73 -29.12 21.03
C LEU A 56 6.60 -28.15 21.87
N ALA A 57 7.80 -27.88 21.37
CA ALA A 57 8.72 -26.96 22.03
C ALA A 57 8.16 -25.53 22.05
N ILE A 58 8.26 -24.88 23.21
CA ILE A 58 7.84 -23.48 23.39
C ILE A 58 9.09 -22.60 23.51
N GLU A 59 9.26 -21.70 22.55
CA GLU A 59 10.30 -20.67 22.60
C GLU A 59 9.87 -19.58 23.55
N HIS A 60 10.59 -19.39 24.67
CA HIS A 60 10.31 -18.34 25.63
C HIS A 60 11.15 -17.10 25.33
N LEU A 61 10.49 -15.96 25.17
CA LEU A 61 11.06 -14.66 24.81
C LEU A 61 10.85 -13.66 25.99
N PRO A 62 11.60 -13.77 27.09
CA PRO A 62 11.41 -12.92 28.26
C PRO A 62 11.71 -11.46 27.94
N GLY A 63 10.90 -10.54 28.47
CA GLY A 63 11.03 -9.10 28.23
C GLY A 63 10.68 -8.64 26.81
N ARG A 64 10.12 -9.51 25.97
CA ARG A 64 9.64 -9.17 24.63
C ARG A 64 8.12 -9.09 24.61
N ILE A 65 7.61 -8.20 23.75
CA ILE A 65 6.19 -8.09 23.41
C ILE A 65 6.01 -8.58 21.98
N ILE A 66 5.08 -9.51 21.77
CA ILE A 66 4.62 -9.89 20.44
C ILE A 66 3.32 -9.13 20.17
N ALA A 67 3.29 -8.40 19.07
CA ALA A 67 2.14 -7.62 18.62
C ALA A 67 1.85 -7.89 17.14
N PRO A 68 0.64 -7.56 16.63
CA PRO A 68 0.40 -7.50 15.19
C PRO A 68 1.39 -6.53 14.53
N GLY A 69 1.81 -6.87 13.30
CA GLY A 69 2.63 -5.95 12.53
C GLY A 69 1.88 -4.67 12.17
N PHE A 70 2.63 -3.60 11.98
CA PHE A 70 2.07 -2.31 11.58
C PHE A 70 1.49 -2.36 10.16
N VAL A 71 0.48 -1.52 9.95
CA VAL A 71 -0.16 -1.28 8.64
C VAL A 71 0.21 0.13 8.21
N ASP A 72 0.97 0.24 7.13
CA ASP A 72 1.27 1.52 6.50
C ASP A 72 0.30 1.74 5.34
N MET A 73 -0.55 2.76 5.48
CA MET A 73 -1.60 3.04 4.50
C MET A 73 -1.15 4.02 3.42
N HIS A 74 0.06 4.62 3.52
CA HIS A 74 0.57 5.55 2.54
C HIS A 74 2.09 5.68 2.58
N ILE A 75 2.76 5.09 1.61
CA ILE A 75 4.21 5.18 1.46
C ILE A 75 4.61 5.10 -0.02
N HIS A 76 5.70 5.76 -0.38
CA HIS A 76 6.24 5.78 -1.73
C HIS A 76 7.56 5.01 -1.81
N TYR A 77 7.56 3.87 -2.46
CA TYR A 77 8.73 3.06 -2.68
C TYR A 77 9.86 3.76 -3.46
N PRO A 78 9.57 4.59 -4.52
CA PRO A 78 10.63 5.21 -5.29
C PRO A 78 11.24 6.46 -4.65
N GLN A 79 10.83 6.84 -3.44
CA GLN A 79 11.30 8.09 -2.80
C GLN A 79 12.40 7.87 -1.74
N LEU A 80 12.96 6.67 -1.67
CA LEU A 80 13.96 6.30 -0.66
C LEU A 80 15.19 7.22 -0.68
N ASP A 81 15.73 7.49 -1.87
CA ASP A 81 16.97 8.29 -2.03
C ASP A 81 16.72 9.80 -1.93
N VAL A 82 15.46 10.25 -1.84
CA VAL A 82 15.08 11.66 -1.76
C VAL A 82 14.37 12.04 -0.45
N ILE A 83 14.37 11.14 0.54
CA ILE A 83 13.81 11.40 1.87
C ILE A 83 14.48 12.64 2.49
N GLY A 84 13.65 13.61 2.93
CA GLY A 84 14.13 14.82 3.59
C GLY A 84 14.80 15.85 2.67
N SER A 85 14.74 15.69 1.34
CA SER A 85 15.23 16.70 0.40
C SER A 85 14.42 17.99 0.53
N PRO A 86 15.09 19.17 0.68
CA PRO A 86 14.41 20.43 0.97
C PRO A 86 13.76 21.02 -0.28
N ALA A 87 12.53 21.54 -0.14
CA ALA A 87 11.84 22.29 -1.19
C ALA A 87 10.82 23.28 -0.61
N ASP A 88 10.48 24.30 -1.36
CA ASP A 88 9.48 25.32 -0.97
C ASP A 88 8.03 24.87 -1.25
N GLY A 89 7.74 23.60 -1.05
CA GLY A 89 6.42 23.01 -1.21
C GLY A 89 6.40 21.74 -2.08
N LEU A 90 5.21 21.18 -2.27
CA LEU A 90 5.02 19.90 -2.95
C LEU A 90 5.46 19.95 -4.43
N LEU A 91 4.96 20.92 -5.21
CA LEU A 91 5.20 20.93 -6.65
C LEU A 91 6.69 21.11 -6.99
N PRO A 92 7.45 22.05 -6.38
CA PRO A 92 8.88 22.13 -6.55
C PRO A 92 9.63 20.87 -6.09
N TRP A 93 9.15 20.18 -5.04
CA TRP A 93 9.75 18.95 -4.56
C TRP A 93 9.58 17.81 -5.57
N LEU A 94 8.40 17.70 -6.18
CA LEU A 94 8.14 16.70 -7.24
C LEU A 94 9.08 16.92 -8.44
N GLU A 95 9.23 18.18 -8.89
CA GLU A 95 10.05 18.51 -10.06
C GLU A 95 11.55 18.30 -9.83
N ASN A 96 12.04 18.75 -8.66
CA ASN A 96 13.49 18.78 -8.40
C ASN A 96 14.05 17.46 -7.88
N TYR A 97 13.25 16.63 -7.23
CA TYR A 97 13.72 15.39 -6.58
C TYR A 97 12.95 14.16 -7.01
N THR A 98 11.64 14.17 -6.90
CA THR A 98 10.83 12.96 -7.06
C THR A 98 10.83 12.45 -8.49
N PHE A 99 10.49 13.28 -9.47
CA PHE A 99 10.47 12.86 -10.87
C PHE A 99 11.83 12.47 -11.42
N PRO A 100 12.94 13.19 -11.12
CA PRO A 100 14.28 12.73 -11.45
C PRO A 100 14.61 11.35 -10.87
N GLU A 101 14.25 11.07 -9.64
CA GLU A 101 14.45 9.77 -9.02
C GLU A 101 13.58 8.69 -9.66
N GLU A 102 12.30 8.95 -9.89
CA GLU A 102 11.39 7.99 -10.49
C GLU A 102 11.78 7.59 -11.92
N LYS A 103 12.46 8.45 -12.69
CA LYS A 103 13.01 8.11 -14.02
C LYS A 103 14.00 6.96 -13.99
N ARG A 104 14.73 6.77 -12.88
CA ARG A 104 15.71 5.68 -12.74
C ARG A 104 15.07 4.30 -12.76
N PHE A 105 13.76 4.23 -12.44
CA PHE A 105 13.00 2.99 -12.40
C PHE A 105 12.62 2.43 -13.79
N VAL A 106 13.08 3.02 -14.86
CA VAL A 106 13.11 2.41 -16.18
C VAL A 106 14.10 1.23 -16.22
N ALA A 107 15.10 1.20 -15.35
CA ALA A 107 16.13 0.18 -15.29
C ALA A 107 15.72 -0.98 -14.35
N PRO A 108 15.51 -2.21 -14.87
CA PRO A 108 15.05 -3.36 -14.06
C PRO A 108 15.96 -3.69 -12.88
N ASP A 109 17.29 -3.59 -13.06
CA ASP A 109 18.26 -3.87 -12.00
C ASP A 109 18.12 -2.87 -10.83
N TYR A 110 17.90 -1.59 -11.14
CA TYR A 110 17.64 -0.57 -10.13
C TYR A 110 16.33 -0.84 -9.38
N CYS A 111 15.26 -1.20 -10.12
CA CYS A 111 13.98 -1.57 -9.51
C CYS A 111 14.15 -2.72 -8.50
N GLY A 112 14.91 -3.76 -8.87
CA GLY A 112 15.16 -4.92 -8.01
C GLY A 112 15.91 -4.55 -6.73
N GLN A 113 16.96 -3.73 -6.83
CA GLN A 113 17.75 -3.28 -5.68
C GLN A 113 16.90 -2.40 -4.74
N ALA A 114 16.19 -1.41 -5.29
CA ALA A 114 15.32 -0.53 -4.52
C ALA A 114 14.18 -1.31 -3.85
N ALA A 115 13.55 -2.28 -4.54
CA ALA A 115 12.50 -3.11 -3.98
C ALA A 115 13.01 -3.97 -2.81
N SER A 116 14.18 -4.59 -2.97
CA SER A 116 14.79 -5.40 -1.92
C SER A 116 15.09 -4.58 -0.67
N PHE A 117 15.68 -3.41 -0.83
CA PHE A 117 15.95 -2.49 0.27
C PHE A 117 14.65 -2.02 0.94
N PHE A 118 13.66 -1.56 0.15
CA PHE A 118 12.39 -1.06 0.67
C PHE A 118 11.64 -2.11 1.50
N ILE A 119 11.49 -3.33 0.99
CA ILE A 119 10.80 -4.40 1.71
C ILE A 119 11.55 -4.78 2.99
N ALA A 120 12.89 -4.82 2.95
CA ALA A 120 13.70 -5.08 4.15
C ALA A 120 13.50 -3.99 5.21
N GLU A 121 13.45 -2.70 4.82
CA GLU A 121 13.21 -1.60 5.76
C GLU A 121 11.78 -1.64 6.33
N LEU A 122 10.75 -1.93 5.55
CA LEU A 122 9.39 -2.11 6.07
C LEU A 122 9.37 -3.19 7.17
N LEU A 123 9.94 -4.35 6.89
CA LEU A 123 9.96 -5.46 7.85
C LEU A 123 10.82 -5.15 9.08
N ARG A 124 11.97 -4.49 8.91
CA ARG A 124 12.84 -4.04 10.02
C ARG A 124 12.11 -3.11 10.99
N ASN A 125 11.24 -2.27 10.45
CA ASN A 125 10.42 -1.33 11.23
C ASN A 125 9.06 -1.90 11.67
N GLY A 126 8.84 -3.21 11.48
CA GLY A 126 7.63 -3.90 11.94
C GLY A 126 6.40 -3.72 11.06
N VAL A 127 6.53 -3.13 9.87
CA VAL A 127 5.45 -3.01 8.91
C VAL A 127 5.26 -4.34 8.19
N THR A 128 4.07 -4.93 8.28
CA THR A 128 3.72 -6.21 7.66
C THR A 128 2.61 -6.10 6.60
N THR A 129 2.01 -4.91 6.51
CA THR A 129 1.02 -4.56 5.48
C THR A 129 1.32 -3.14 4.99
N ALA A 130 1.43 -2.95 3.68
CA ALA A 130 1.63 -1.62 3.11
C ALA A 130 0.73 -1.38 1.89
N LEU A 131 0.18 -0.16 1.80
CA LEU A 131 -0.42 0.39 0.58
C LEU A 131 0.57 1.40 0.00
N THR A 132 1.17 1.04 -1.14
CA THR A 132 2.39 1.66 -1.63
C THR A 132 2.22 2.26 -3.01
N PHE A 133 2.74 3.46 -3.23
CA PHE A 133 2.92 4.01 -4.57
C PHE A 133 4.22 3.47 -5.18
N ALA A 134 4.12 2.89 -6.39
CA ALA A 134 5.26 2.60 -7.26
C ALA A 134 5.45 3.76 -8.25
N THR A 135 6.18 3.53 -9.35
CA THR A 135 6.34 4.50 -10.44
C THR A 135 5.39 4.20 -11.60
N SER A 136 5.46 4.99 -12.67
CA SER A 136 4.77 4.74 -13.93
C SER A 136 5.38 3.57 -14.74
N HIS A 137 6.52 3.02 -14.33
CA HIS A 137 7.19 1.93 -15.04
C HIS A 137 6.67 0.55 -14.59
N VAL A 138 6.37 -0.31 -15.55
CA VAL A 138 5.90 -1.70 -15.32
C VAL A 138 6.93 -2.51 -14.52
N GLU A 139 8.22 -2.31 -14.80
CA GLU A 139 9.34 -2.99 -14.14
C GLU A 139 9.39 -2.69 -12.65
N SER A 140 9.13 -1.46 -12.26
CA SER A 140 9.06 -1.01 -10.87
C SER A 140 8.00 -1.78 -10.09
N VAL A 141 6.81 -1.94 -10.66
CA VAL A 141 5.69 -2.68 -10.05
C VAL A 141 6.01 -4.18 -9.97
N ASN A 142 6.55 -4.75 -11.05
CA ASN A 142 6.93 -6.16 -11.07
C ASN A 142 7.99 -6.50 -10.01
N ALA A 143 9.04 -5.67 -9.90
CA ALA A 143 10.10 -5.88 -8.92
C ALA A 143 9.57 -5.80 -7.48
N LEU A 144 8.73 -4.81 -7.21
CA LEU A 144 8.15 -4.60 -5.88
C LEU A 144 7.23 -5.76 -5.47
N PHE A 145 6.35 -6.23 -6.36
CA PHE A 145 5.49 -7.38 -6.08
C PHE A 145 6.29 -8.67 -5.91
N ALA A 146 7.29 -8.92 -6.75
CA ALA A 146 8.13 -10.11 -6.65
C ALA A 146 8.87 -10.17 -5.30
N GLU A 147 9.43 -9.06 -4.84
CA GLU A 147 10.14 -9.01 -3.57
C GLU A 147 9.19 -9.11 -2.37
N ALA A 148 8.00 -8.48 -2.44
CA ALA A 148 6.97 -8.63 -1.41
C ALA A 148 6.46 -10.08 -1.31
N GLN A 149 6.26 -10.78 -2.45
CA GLN A 149 5.87 -12.19 -2.49
C GLN A 149 6.92 -13.08 -1.85
N LYS A 150 8.19 -12.90 -2.20
CA LYS A 150 9.33 -13.63 -1.66
C LYS A 150 9.41 -13.52 -0.13
N ASN A 151 9.11 -12.36 0.43
CA ASN A 151 9.16 -12.09 1.86
C ASN A 151 7.81 -12.33 2.58
N GLY A 152 6.75 -12.71 1.86
CA GLY A 152 5.42 -12.94 2.43
C GLY A 152 4.73 -11.70 2.98
N LEU A 153 5.14 -10.50 2.56
CA LEU A 153 4.55 -9.23 2.96
C LEU A 153 3.14 -9.07 2.35
N ARG A 154 2.20 -8.52 3.10
CA ARG A 154 0.92 -8.04 2.55
C ARG A 154 1.19 -6.71 1.86
N LEU A 155 1.21 -6.69 0.53
CA LEU A 155 1.46 -5.48 -0.24
C LEU A 155 0.30 -5.20 -1.18
N ILE A 156 -0.13 -3.94 -1.22
CA ILE A 156 -1.09 -3.41 -2.17
C ILE A 156 -0.37 -2.28 -2.91
N THR A 157 -0.24 -2.39 -4.23
CA THR A 157 0.41 -1.38 -5.07
C THR A 157 -0.09 -1.48 -6.51
N GLY A 158 0.30 -0.56 -7.36
CA GLY A 158 0.01 -0.58 -8.78
C GLY A 158 0.86 0.42 -9.55
N LYS A 159 0.79 0.34 -10.86
CA LYS A 159 1.42 1.29 -11.77
C LYS A 159 0.82 2.68 -11.55
N CYS A 160 1.67 3.64 -11.26
CA CYS A 160 1.27 5.03 -11.13
C CYS A 160 0.87 5.57 -12.51
N LEU A 161 -0.31 6.17 -12.62
CA LEU A 161 -0.85 6.73 -13.86
C LEU A 161 -0.57 8.24 -13.90
N MET A 162 0.15 8.67 -14.93
CA MET A 162 0.56 10.07 -15.14
C MET A 162 0.77 10.32 -16.64
N ASP A 163 -0.20 10.86 -17.37
CA ASP A 163 -0.10 11.10 -18.81
C ASP A 163 -0.03 12.58 -19.19
N GLN A 164 -0.10 13.49 -18.21
CA GLN A 164 0.04 14.94 -18.43
C GLN A 164 0.77 15.65 -17.27
N ASN A 165 1.27 16.85 -17.54
CA ASN A 165 1.87 17.77 -16.56
C ASN A 165 3.00 17.14 -15.74
N VAL A 166 3.71 16.19 -16.32
CA VAL A 166 4.88 15.53 -15.75
C VAL A 166 5.98 15.45 -16.80
N PRO A 167 7.27 15.39 -16.40
CA PRO A 167 8.36 15.38 -17.36
C PRO A 167 8.43 14.06 -18.14
N ASP A 168 9.07 14.11 -19.30
CA ASP A 168 9.42 12.92 -20.07
C ASP A 168 10.23 11.92 -19.23
N GLY A 169 10.01 10.64 -19.46
CA GLY A 169 10.64 9.55 -18.71
C GLY A 169 9.85 9.06 -17.50
N VAL A 170 8.82 9.80 -17.06
CA VAL A 170 7.79 9.31 -16.11
C VAL A 170 6.38 9.47 -16.67
N ARG A 171 6.24 10.18 -17.83
CA ARG A 171 4.94 10.39 -18.48
C ARG A 171 4.51 9.15 -19.25
N ASP A 172 3.27 8.76 -19.02
CA ASP A 172 2.60 7.68 -19.73
C ASP A 172 2.09 8.07 -21.12
N ASP A 173 1.94 7.07 -21.97
CA ASP A 173 0.89 7.05 -22.98
C ASP A 173 -0.42 6.61 -22.35
N THR A 174 -1.51 7.31 -22.63
CA THR A 174 -2.81 7.09 -21.96
C THR A 174 -3.31 5.66 -22.14
N GLU A 175 -3.38 5.18 -23.42
CA GLU A 175 -3.94 3.87 -23.74
C GLU A 175 -3.03 2.74 -23.24
N GLN A 176 -1.72 2.85 -23.50
CA GLN A 176 -0.76 1.85 -23.08
C GLN A 176 -0.71 1.71 -21.54
N SER A 177 -0.82 2.81 -20.78
CA SER A 177 -0.82 2.78 -19.33
C SER A 177 -1.98 1.99 -18.74
N LEU A 178 -3.14 2.02 -19.38
CA LEU A 178 -4.32 1.25 -18.98
C LEU A 178 -4.19 -0.24 -19.34
N VAL A 179 -3.62 -0.54 -20.52
CA VAL A 179 -3.29 -1.91 -20.95
C VAL A 179 -2.28 -2.54 -19.99
N ASP A 180 -1.22 -1.82 -19.65
CA ASP A 180 -0.20 -2.25 -18.70
C ASP A 180 -0.79 -2.51 -17.31
N SER A 181 -1.66 -1.60 -16.83
CA SER A 181 -2.34 -1.76 -15.55
C SER A 181 -3.21 -3.00 -15.51
N GLU A 182 -3.96 -3.27 -16.58
CA GLU A 182 -4.77 -4.48 -16.68
C GLU A 182 -3.92 -5.75 -16.68
N ALA A 183 -2.83 -5.77 -17.42
CA ALA A 183 -1.90 -6.90 -17.44
C ALA A 183 -1.28 -7.15 -16.05
N LEU A 184 -0.93 -6.09 -15.31
CA LEU A 184 -0.42 -6.17 -13.95
C LEU A 184 -1.49 -6.65 -12.94
N ILE A 185 -2.76 -6.24 -13.10
CA ILE A 185 -3.89 -6.76 -12.32
C ILE A 185 -3.98 -8.27 -12.50
N GLN A 186 -4.03 -8.74 -13.75
CA GLN A 186 -4.14 -10.16 -14.08
C GLN A 186 -2.97 -10.99 -13.55
N LYS A 187 -1.78 -10.40 -13.54
CA LYS A 187 -0.55 -11.07 -13.07
C LYS A 187 -0.45 -11.16 -11.56
N TRP A 188 -0.84 -10.12 -10.82
CA TRP A 188 -0.45 -9.96 -9.42
C TRP A 188 -1.62 -9.91 -8.43
N HIS A 189 -2.81 -9.46 -8.85
CA HIS A 189 -3.91 -9.31 -7.91
C HIS A 189 -4.37 -10.65 -7.37
N GLY A 190 -4.43 -10.79 -6.05
CA GLY A 190 -4.84 -12.03 -5.37
C GLY A 190 -3.78 -13.13 -5.32
N VAL A 191 -2.55 -12.88 -5.81
CA VAL A 191 -1.44 -13.83 -5.68
C VAL A 191 -0.92 -13.79 -4.24
N GLY A 192 -1.10 -14.86 -3.49
CA GLY A 192 -0.69 -14.93 -2.08
C GLY A 192 -1.33 -13.80 -1.25
N ARG A 193 -0.49 -12.87 -0.77
CA ARG A 193 -0.92 -11.72 0.03
C ARG A 193 -0.95 -10.41 -0.75
N LEU A 194 -0.77 -10.45 -2.07
CA LEU A 194 -0.67 -9.27 -2.91
C LEU A 194 -2.02 -8.74 -3.35
N GLY A 195 -2.15 -7.45 -3.49
CA GLY A 195 -3.31 -6.76 -4.02
C GLY A 195 -2.89 -5.67 -5.00
N TYR A 196 -3.60 -5.53 -6.12
CA TYR A 196 -3.37 -4.43 -7.03
C TYR A 196 -4.20 -3.21 -6.63
N ALA A 197 -3.64 -2.00 -6.83
CA ALA A 197 -4.33 -0.74 -6.74
C ALA A 197 -4.24 0.02 -8.06
N ILE A 198 -5.35 0.39 -8.65
CA ILE A 198 -5.39 1.35 -9.75
C ILE A 198 -4.99 2.69 -9.16
N THR A 199 -3.91 3.28 -9.70
CA THR A 199 -3.18 4.35 -9.02
C THR A 199 -3.03 5.60 -9.89
N PRO A 200 -4.09 6.39 -10.19
CA PRO A 200 -3.90 7.77 -10.63
C PRO A 200 -3.09 8.51 -9.58
N ARG A 201 -1.96 9.15 -9.96
CA ARG A 201 -1.13 9.79 -8.95
C ARG A 201 -1.87 10.91 -8.23
N PHE A 202 -2.42 11.83 -8.98
CA PHE A 202 -3.31 12.89 -8.54
C PHE A 202 -3.98 13.52 -9.77
N VAL A 203 -5.05 14.31 -9.58
CA VAL A 203 -5.87 14.81 -10.71
C VAL A 203 -5.04 15.58 -11.73
N CYS A 204 -4.10 16.42 -11.30
CA CYS A 204 -3.34 17.29 -12.22
C CYS A 204 -2.40 16.51 -13.16
N SER A 205 -1.98 15.31 -12.76
CA SER A 205 -1.08 14.47 -13.57
C SER A 205 -1.79 13.51 -14.53
N CYS A 206 -3.12 13.48 -14.51
CA CYS A 206 -3.92 12.57 -15.34
C CYS A 206 -4.87 13.35 -16.24
N THR A 207 -4.90 13.03 -17.53
CA THR A 207 -5.94 13.55 -18.43
C THR A 207 -7.30 12.99 -18.04
N GLU A 208 -8.36 13.66 -18.49
CA GLU A 208 -9.72 13.14 -18.36
C GLU A 208 -9.87 11.75 -18.96
N ALA A 209 -9.21 11.50 -20.09
CA ALA A 209 -9.19 10.19 -20.77
C ALA A 209 -8.58 9.10 -19.88
N GLN A 210 -7.44 9.38 -19.23
CA GLN A 210 -6.79 8.43 -18.32
C GLN A 210 -7.62 8.19 -17.06
N LEU A 211 -8.19 9.23 -16.46
CA LEU A 211 -9.09 9.08 -15.29
C LEU A 211 -10.34 8.25 -15.63
N ARG A 212 -10.94 8.49 -16.78
CA ARG A 212 -12.11 7.74 -17.29
C ARG A 212 -11.75 6.26 -17.53
N GLY A 213 -10.59 6.02 -18.15
CA GLY A 213 -10.07 4.66 -18.36
C GLY A 213 -9.78 3.93 -17.04
N ALA A 214 -9.17 4.62 -16.07
CA ALA A 214 -8.93 4.10 -14.73
C ALA A 214 -10.25 3.72 -14.02
N GLY A 215 -11.29 4.55 -14.13
CA GLY A 215 -12.62 4.26 -13.60
C GLY A 215 -13.29 3.06 -14.28
N ALA A 216 -13.17 2.96 -15.62
CA ALA A 216 -13.67 1.81 -16.36
C ALA A 216 -12.95 0.52 -15.96
N LEU A 217 -11.64 0.59 -15.75
CA LEU A 217 -10.84 -0.53 -15.25
C LEU A 217 -11.27 -0.94 -13.84
N ALA A 218 -11.49 0.03 -12.95
CA ALA A 218 -12.00 -0.20 -11.60
C ALA A 218 -13.40 -0.86 -11.59
N ALA A 219 -14.27 -0.48 -12.52
CA ALA A 219 -15.59 -1.09 -12.65
C ALA A 219 -15.51 -2.55 -13.14
N ARG A 220 -14.55 -2.85 -14.03
CA ARG A 220 -14.33 -4.21 -14.56
C ARG A 220 -13.69 -5.15 -13.53
N TYR A 221 -12.89 -4.60 -12.62
CA TYR A 221 -12.22 -5.34 -11.54
C TYR A 221 -12.69 -4.86 -10.16
N PRO A 222 -13.89 -5.23 -9.71
CA PRO A 222 -14.52 -4.66 -8.51
C PRO A 222 -13.77 -4.99 -7.21
N ASP A 223 -12.92 -6.00 -7.21
CA ASP A 223 -12.12 -6.41 -6.04
C ASP A 223 -10.77 -5.68 -5.91
N VAL A 224 -10.34 -4.99 -6.95
CA VAL A 224 -9.10 -4.21 -6.99
C VAL A 224 -9.27 -2.92 -6.19
N TRP A 225 -8.17 -2.49 -5.55
CA TRP A 225 -8.11 -1.22 -4.83
C TRP A 225 -7.97 -0.04 -5.80
N VAL A 226 -8.32 1.13 -5.32
CA VAL A 226 -7.99 2.42 -5.96
C VAL A 226 -7.22 3.25 -4.95
N GLN A 227 -6.15 3.93 -5.37
CA GLN A 227 -5.46 4.90 -4.54
C GLN A 227 -5.08 6.14 -5.35
N SER A 228 -5.07 7.28 -4.70
CA SER A 228 -4.64 8.56 -5.28
C SER A 228 -4.35 9.58 -4.18
N HIS A 229 -3.73 10.72 -4.54
CA HIS A 229 -3.58 11.86 -3.65
C HIS A 229 -4.73 12.86 -3.84
N VAL A 230 -5.09 13.54 -2.77
CA VAL A 230 -6.15 14.56 -2.79
C VAL A 230 -5.85 15.67 -1.81
N ALA A 231 -5.93 16.92 -2.27
CA ALA A 231 -5.89 18.12 -1.44
C ALA A 231 -4.68 18.20 -0.48
N GLU A 232 -3.50 17.81 -0.97
CA GLU A 232 -2.26 17.82 -0.20
C GLU A 232 -1.69 19.23 -0.04
N ASN A 233 -1.87 20.09 -1.04
CA ASN A 233 -1.30 21.43 -1.10
C ASN A 233 -2.31 22.43 -1.67
N PHE A 234 -2.26 23.70 -1.22
CA PHE A 234 -3.16 24.74 -1.71
C PHE A 234 -2.98 25.05 -3.19
N ASP A 235 -1.75 25.04 -3.71
CA ASP A 235 -1.49 25.30 -5.14
C ASP A 235 -2.05 24.16 -6.00
N GLU A 236 -1.94 22.90 -5.53
CA GLU A 236 -2.56 21.74 -6.16
C GLU A 236 -4.09 21.87 -6.19
N ILE A 237 -4.72 22.28 -5.09
CA ILE A 237 -6.18 22.49 -5.01
C ILE A 237 -6.61 23.58 -5.99
N ALA A 238 -5.87 24.69 -6.05
CA ALA A 238 -6.14 25.77 -6.98
C ALA A 238 -6.01 25.31 -8.44
N TRP A 239 -5.01 24.48 -8.73
CA TRP A 239 -4.80 23.91 -10.04
C TRP A 239 -5.94 22.96 -10.46
N VAL A 240 -6.37 22.06 -9.57
CA VAL A 240 -7.53 21.19 -9.84
C VAL A 240 -8.79 22.03 -10.10
N LYS A 241 -9.01 23.13 -9.36
CA LYS A 241 -10.14 24.04 -9.60
C LYS A 241 -10.09 24.71 -10.98
N GLN A 242 -8.90 24.96 -11.51
CA GLN A 242 -8.74 25.49 -12.87
C GLN A 242 -9.05 24.43 -13.94
N LEU A 243 -8.58 23.18 -13.73
CA LEU A 243 -8.81 22.07 -14.65
C LEU A 243 -10.28 21.61 -14.66
N TYR A 244 -10.94 21.63 -13.49
CA TYR A 244 -12.32 21.17 -13.30
C TYR A 244 -13.18 22.24 -12.62
N PRO A 245 -13.45 23.39 -13.29
CA PRO A 245 -14.16 24.53 -12.67
C PRO A 245 -15.59 24.21 -12.26
N ALA A 246 -16.24 23.24 -12.93
CA ALA A 246 -17.60 22.80 -12.62
C ALA A 246 -17.68 21.79 -11.46
N SER A 247 -16.55 21.21 -11.02
CA SER A 247 -16.56 20.25 -9.91
C SER A 247 -16.79 20.96 -8.58
N ARG A 248 -17.66 20.36 -7.74
CA ARG A 248 -17.99 20.89 -6.40
C ARG A 248 -16.81 20.87 -5.43
N SER A 249 -15.89 19.91 -5.60
CA SER A 249 -14.70 19.76 -4.77
C SER A 249 -13.63 18.98 -5.52
N TYR A 250 -12.39 18.97 -5.01
CA TYR A 250 -11.33 18.11 -5.56
C TYR A 250 -11.75 16.64 -5.55
N LEU A 251 -12.27 16.14 -4.44
CA LEU A 251 -12.70 14.75 -4.29
C LEU A 251 -13.81 14.37 -5.27
N SER A 252 -14.70 15.32 -5.62
CA SER A 252 -15.78 15.07 -6.59
C SER A 252 -15.28 14.82 -8.02
N VAL A 253 -14.04 15.19 -8.35
CA VAL A 253 -13.42 14.83 -9.63
C VAL A 253 -13.24 13.30 -9.69
N TYR A 254 -12.72 12.69 -8.64
CA TYR A 254 -12.60 11.21 -8.59
C TYR A 254 -13.97 10.51 -8.61
N GLU A 255 -14.96 11.09 -7.93
CA GLU A 255 -16.34 10.59 -7.95
C GLU A 255 -16.91 10.56 -9.37
N GLN A 256 -16.71 11.64 -10.13
CA GLN A 256 -17.17 11.78 -11.53
C GLN A 256 -16.66 10.64 -12.43
N PHE A 257 -15.45 10.13 -12.16
CA PHE A 257 -14.84 9.04 -12.93
C PHE A 257 -15.04 7.65 -12.28
N GLY A 258 -15.87 7.54 -11.22
CA GLY A 258 -16.15 6.25 -10.57
C GLY A 258 -14.98 5.68 -9.76
N LEU A 259 -14.04 6.55 -9.36
CA LEU A 259 -12.86 6.18 -8.58
C LEU A 259 -13.09 6.25 -7.06
N LEU A 260 -14.16 6.93 -6.60
CA LEU A 260 -14.62 6.86 -5.21
C LEU A 260 -15.57 5.68 -5.04
N ARG A 261 -15.07 4.60 -4.44
CA ARG A 261 -15.77 3.33 -4.33
C ARG A 261 -15.29 2.56 -3.08
N PRO A 262 -15.93 1.44 -2.70
CA PRO A 262 -15.33 0.54 -1.72
C PRO A 262 -13.91 0.14 -2.14
N LYS A 263 -12.96 0.11 -1.19
CA LYS A 263 -11.52 -0.08 -1.40
C LYS A 263 -10.82 1.08 -2.13
N ALA A 264 -11.42 2.28 -2.19
CA ALA A 264 -10.69 3.49 -2.58
C ALA A 264 -10.04 4.11 -1.33
N VAL A 265 -8.77 4.46 -1.46
CA VAL A 265 -8.00 5.19 -0.44
C VAL A 265 -7.45 6.47 -1.06
N MET A 266 -7.91 7.61 -0.55
CA MET A 266 -7.45 8.93 -0.96
C MET A 266 -6.53 9.47 0.11
N HIS A 267 -5.28 9.70 -0.27
CA HIS A 267 -4.20 10.08 0.64
C HIS A 267 -4.05 11.58 0.78
N THR A 268 -3.37 12.02 1.84
CA THR A 268 -2.90 13.41 2.03
C THR A 268 -3.98 14.48 2.09
N ALA A 269 -5.19 14.13 2.46
CA ALA A 269 -6.35 15.03 2.54
C ALA A 269 -6.23 16.11 3.65
N PHE A 270 -5.14 16.89 3.63
CA PHE A 270 -4.83 17.86 4.69
C PHE A 270 -5.77 19.09 4.67
N THR A 271 -6.38 19.39 3.53
CA THR A 271 -7.13 20.62 3.32
C THR A 271 -8.53 20.35 2.71
N LEU A 272 -9.20 19.30 3.18
CA LEU A 272 -10.59 19.06 2.78
C LEU A 272 -11.52 20.08 3.46
N THR A 273 -12.03 21.02 2.70
CA THR A 273 -13.22 21.79 3.12
C THR A 273 -14.45 20.93 2.93
N MET A 274 -15.07 20.54 4.04
CA MET A 274 -16.43 20.00 4.01
C MET A 274 -17.37 21.15 3.62
N THR A 275 -17.61 21.32 2.33
CA THR A 275 -18.81 22.06 1.92
C THR A 275 -19.98 21.16 2.30
N THR A 276 -20.59 21.45 3.45
CA THR A 276 -21.94 20.96 3.74
C THR A 276 -22.81 21.37 2.56
N ALA A 277 -23.25 20.41 1.77
CA ALA A 277 -24.28 20.65 0.77
C ALA A 277 -25.52 21.20 1.48
N PRO A 278 -26.24 22.13 0.88
CA PRO A 278 -27.52 22.63 1.42
C PRO A 278 -28.54 21.52 1.57
#